data_2a3b66dfbfabdc88afd5205d9dc3a4ba
#
_entry.id   2a3b66dfbfabdc88afd5205d9dc3a4ba
#
_cell.length_a   1.000
_cell.length_b   1.000
_cell.length_c   1.000
_cell.angle_alpha   90.00
_cell.angle_beta   90.00
_cell.angle_gamma   90.00
#
_symmetry.space_group_name_H-M   'P 1'
#
loop_
_entity.id
_entity.type
_entity.pdbx_description
1 polymer ?
#
loop_
_entity_poly.entity_id
_entity_poly.type
_entity_poly.pdbx_seq_one_letter_code
_entity_poly.pdbx_strand_id
1 'polypeptide(L)'
;DTPDTPTIEPLVDLANARFPQTDRPWQASDTLKNVVLMITEVDGSRHPLVIGVPGDRELDMKRLSAQLVPAEPEPFSDEDFAAHPELVKGYLGPVRFASPGERTAVVLGEESITKIRYLVDPRVVAGTRWLTGANEPGRHVFDLTCGRDFTPDGIIEAAEIREGDPAPDGSGPLRLARGIEMG
;
A
#
# COMPACT_ATOMS: atom_id res chain seq x y z
N ASP A 1 8.34 6.98 -17.96
CA ASP A 1 9.24 7.83 -17.17
C ASP A 1 8.45 8.96 -16.51
N THR A 2 8.67 9.13 -15.23
CA THR A 2 8.04 10.16 -14.39
C THR A 2 9.13 10.84 -13.56
N PRO A 3 10.09 11.51 -14.22
CA PRO A 3 11.13 12.25 -13.49
C PRO A 3 10.46 13.36 -12.66
N ASP A 4 11.06 13.69 -11.53
CA ASP A 4 10.62 14.77 -10.64
C ASP A 4 9.21 14.62 -10.05
N THR A 5 8.71 13.39 -9.92
CA THR A 5 7.42 13.10 -9.27
C THR A 5 7.59 12.24 -7.99
N PRO A 6 8.35 12.70 -6.98
CA PRO A 6 8.60 11.92 -5.77
C PRO A 6 7.39 11.91 -4.82
N THR A 7 6.39 12.76 -5.08
CA THR A 7 5.19 12.91 -4.25
C THR A 7 3.91 12.73 -5.09
N ILE A 8 2.79 12.61 -4.39
CA ILE A 8 1.48 12.31 -5.00
C ILE A 8 0.99 13.44 -5.92
N GLU A 9 1.09 14.71 -5.50
CA GLU A 9 0.57 15.84 -6.28
C GLU A 9 1.22 15.96 -7.68
N PRO A 10 2.56 16.00 -7.83
CA PRO A 10 3.19 16.02 -9.16
C PRO A 10 2.85 14.80 -10.01
N LEU A 11 2.66 13.62 -9.39
CA LEU A 11 2.26 12.42 -10.11
C LEU A 11 0.84 12.54 -10.68
N VAL A 12 -0.10 13.06 -9.89
CA VAL A 12 -1.48 13.31 -10.29
C VAL A 12 -1.55 14.37 -11.41
N ASP A 13 -0.80 15.46 -11.27
CA ASP A 13 -0.72 16.51 -12.30
C ASP A 13 -0.17 15.96 -13.63
N LEU A 14 0.88 15.16 -13.56
CA LEU A 14 1.46 14.50 -14.73
C LEU A 14 0.45 13.54 -15.39
N ALA A 15 -0.28 12.77 -14.58
CA ALA A 15 -1.30 11.84 -15.05
C ALA A 15 -2.42 12.58 -15.77
N ASN A 16 -2.91 13.67 -15.21
CA ASN A 16 -3.95 14.49 -15.83
C ASN A 16 -3.47 15.15 -17.12
N ALA A 17 -2.21 15.55 -17.20
CA ALA A 17 -1.65 16.17 -18.40
C ALA A 17 -1.41 15.17 -19.55
N ARG A 18 -0.95 13.95 -19.25
CA ARG A 18 -0.51 12.97 -20.25
C ARG A 18 -1.50 11.83 -20.51
N PHE A 19 -2.26 11.44 -19.49
CA PHE A 19 -3.13 10.26 -19.50
C PHE A 19 -4.48 10.57 -18.82
N PRO A 20 -5.21 11.62 -19.26
CA PRO A 20 -6.47 12.00 -18.63
C PRO A 20 -7.48 10.85 -18.69
N GLN A 21 -8.26 10.69 -17.64
CA GLN A 21 -9.45 9.83 -17.68
C GLN A 21 -10.57 10.49 -18.47
N THR A 22 -11.49 9.69 -18.99
CA THR A 22 -12.61 10.21 -19.82
C THR A 22 -13.75 10.77 -18.98
N ASP A 23 -13.90 10.29 -17.76
CA ASP A 23 -15.04 10.56 -16.87
C ASP A 23 -14.75 11.66 -15.84
N ARG A 24 -13.53 11.70 -15.32
CA ARG A 24 -13.08 12.71 -14.34
C ARG A 24 -11.55 12.81 -14.30
N PRO A 25 -10.99 13.90 -13.75
CA PRO A 25 -9.55 13.95 -13.50
C PRO A 25 -9.08 12.91 -12.46
N TRP A 26 -7.82 12.49 -12.57
CA TRP A 26 -7.12 11.75 -11.54
C TRP A 26 -7.02 12.60 -10.27
N GLN A 27 -7.14 11.95 -9.11
CA GLN A 27 -7.05 12.55 -7.79
C GLN A 27 -6.03 11.81 -6.93
N ALA A 28 -5.64 12.39 -5.81
CA ALA A 28 -4.74 11.74 -4.84
C ALA A 28 -5.29 10.39 -4.35
N SER A 29 -6.61 10.27 -4.21
CA SER A 29 -7.29 9.02 -3.85
C SER A 29 -7.18 7.91 -4.91
N ASP A 30 -6.79 8.24 -6.14
CA ASP A 30 -6.55 7.27 -7.22
C ASP A 30 -5.08 6.81 -7.27
N THR A 31 -4.23 7.33 -6.40
CA THR A 31 -2.88 6.82 -6.26
C THR A 31 -2.85 5.68 -5.24
N LEU A 32 -2.07 4.65 -5.51
CA LEU A 32 -1.86 3.52 -4.60
C LEU A 32 -0.47 3.64 -3.98
N LYS A 33 -0.45 4.06 -2.72
CA LYS A 33 0.76 4.16 -1.91
C LYS A 33 1.06 2.79 -1.29
N ASN A 34 2.24 2.26 -1.57
CA ASN A 34 2.69 0.98 -1.03
C ASN A 34 3.71 1.22 0.08
N VAL A 35 3.35 0.84 1.29
CA VAL A 35 4.18 1.01 2.49
C VAL A 35 4.76 -0.34 2.88
N VAL A 36 6.06 -0.39 3.10
CA VAL A 36 6.74 -1.58 3.63
C VAL A 36 6.89 -1.46 5.13
N LEU A 37 6.57 -2.54 5.82
CA LEU A 37 6.78 -2.69 7.24
C LEU A 37 7.62 -3.93 7.50
N MET A 38 8.41 -3.91 8.57
CA MET A 38 9.03 -5.10 9.12
C MET A 38 8.07 -5.71 10.15
N ILE A 39 7.79 -6.98 10.02
CA ILE A 39 6.95 -7.73 10.95
C ILE A 39 7.84 -8.61 11.78
N THR A 40 7.71 -8.50 13.10
CA THR A 40 8.38 -9.39 14.07
C THR A 40 7.36 -10.36 14.62
N GLU A 41 7.57 -11.65 14.36
CA GLU A 41 6.73 -12.73 14.87
C GLU A 41 7.07 -13.10 16.31
N VAL A 42 6.19 -13.85 16.98
CA VAL A 42 6.38 -14.30 18.38
C VAL A 42 7.66 -15.13 18.60
N ASP A 43 8.08 -15.85 17.58
CA ASP A 43 9.32 -16.65 17.62
C ASP A 43 10.58 -15.81 17.35
N GLY A 44 10.43 -14.50 17.15
CA GLY A 44 11.50 -13.56 16.86
C GLY A 44 11.92 -13.53 15.40
N SER A 45 11.27 -14.28 14.51
CA SER A 45 11.52 -14.17 13.08
C SER A 45 11.01 -12.84 12.55
N ARG A 46 11.71 -12.28 11.54
CA ARG A 46 11.39 -10.98 10.94
C ARG A 46 11.22 -11.14 9.44
N HIS A 47 10.19 -10.49 8.90
CA HIS A 47 9.95 -10.49 7.45
C HIS A 47 9.24 -9.22 7.00
N PRO A 48 9.45 -8.79 5.73
CA PRO A 48 8.74 -7.64 5.18
C PRO A 48 7.27 -7.96 4.88
N LEU A 49 6.41 -6.96 5.12
CA LEU A 49 5.02 -6.91 4.70
C LEU A 49 4.79 -5.63 3.91
N VAL A 50 4.17 -5.73 2.73
CA VAL A 50 3.78 -4.56 1.95
C VAL A 50 2.27 -4.32 2.08
N ILE A 51 1.90 -3.07 2.35
CA ILE A 51 0.50 -2.65 2.48
C ILE A 51 0.19 -1.55 1.47
N GLY A 52 -0.79 -1.80 0.61
CA GLY A 52 -1.31 -0.82 -0.35
C GLY A 52 -2.47 -0.02 0.26
N VAL A 53 -2.35 1.31 0.30
CA VAL A 53 -3.40 2.22 0.75
C VAL A 53 -3.61 3.33 -0.27
N PRO A 54 -4.83 3.92 -0.39
CA PRO A 54 -5.03 5.11 -1.21
C PRO A 54 -4.08 6.22 -0.80
N GLY A 55 -3.51 6.93 -1.78
CA GLY A 55 -2.44 7.90 -1.53
C GLY A 55 -2.87 9.13 -0.73
N ASP A 56 -4.15 9.43 -0.71
CA ASP A 56 -4.71 10.48 0.15
C ASP A 56 -4.84 10.07 1.63
N ARG A 57 -4.48 8.82 1.99
CA ARG A 57 -4.58 8.27 3.36
C ARG A 57 -3.22 8.01 3.96
N GLU A 58 -3.13 8.19 5.28
CA GLU A 58 -1.98 7.74 6.05
C GLU A 58 -2.25 6.36 6.68
N LEU A 59 -1.16 5.66 6.99
CA LEU A 59 -1.22 4.38 7.68
C LEU A 59 -1.46 4.62 9.18
N ASP A 60 -2.52 4.04 9.73
CA ASP A 60 -2.79 4.03 11.17
C ASP A 60 -2.11 2.81 11.81
N MET A 61 -0.93 3.04 12.38
CA MET A 61 -0.12 1.97 13.00
C MET A 61 -0.82 1.29 14.18
N LYS A 62 -1.65 2.00 14.94
CA LYS A 62 -2.39 1.41 16.07
C LYS A 62 -3.46 0.44 15.57
N ARG A 63 -4.20 0.86 14.54
CA ARG A 63 -5.22 0.05 13.91
C ARG A 63 -4.62 -1.19 13.24
N LEU A 64 -3.49 -1.01 12.58
CA LEU A 64 -2.74 -2.07 11.96
C LEU A 64 -2.21 -3.09 12.98
N SER A 65 -1.54 -2.60 14.04
CA SER A 65 -0.99 -3.46 15.09
C SER A 65 -2.08 -4.32 15.73
N ALA A 66 -3.28 -3.76 15.96
CA ALA A 66 -4.39 -4.51 16.53
C ALA A 66 -4.85 -5.69 15.66
N GLN A 67 -4.67 -5.62 14.34
CA GLN A 67 -5.05 -6.70 13.41
C GLN A 67 -3.94 -7.73 13.19
N LEU A 68 -2.69 -7.37 13.50
CA LEU A 68 -1.53 -8.24 13.33
C LEU A 68 -1.15 -9.02 14.60
N VAL A 69 -1.79 -8.71 15.74
CA VAL A 69 -1.53 -9.44 17.01
C VAL A 69 -1.53 -10.95 16.77
N PRO A 70 -0.52 -11.71 17.26
CA PRO A 70 0.53 -11.30 18.20
C PRO A 70 1.82 -10.76 17.55
N ALA A 71 1.88 -10.60 16.24
CA ALA A 71 3.04 -10.04 15.55
C ALA A 71 3.11 -8.51 15.71
N GLU A 72 4.32 -7.96 15.69
CA GLU A 72 4.59 -6.55 15.91
C GLU A 72 5.07 -5.89 14.59
N PRO A 73 4.30 -4.92 14.03
CA PRO A 73 4.73 -4.16 12.87
C PRO A 73 5.61 -2.97 13.27
N GLU A 74 6.72 -2.80 12.57
CA GLU A 74 7.64 -1.67 12.71
C GLU A 74 7.84 -0.98 11.35
N PRO A 75 8.11 0.34 11.31
CA PRO A 75 8.53 1.01 10.09
C PRO A 75 9.79 0.35 9.50
N PHE A 76 9.80 0.20 8.18
CA PHE A 76 10.96 -0.34 7.47
C PHE A 76 12.09 0.68 7.48
N SER A 77 13.24 0.32 8.03
CA SER A 77 14.41 1.21 8.19
C SER A 77 15.22 1.33 6.90
N ASP A 78 16.14 2.28 6.85
CA ASP A 78 17.07 2.39 5.72
C ASP A 78 18.03 1.19 5.64
N GLU A 79 18.34 0.56 6.77
CA GLU A 79 19.13 -0.68 6.82
C GLU A 79 18.33 -1.86 6.25
N ASP A 80 17.03 -1.94 6.55
CA ASP A 80 16.14 -2.94 5.98
C ASP A 80 16.03 -2.76 4.45
N PHE A 81 15.90 -1.52 3.96
CA PHE A 81 15.93 -1.26 2.51
C PHE A 81 17.26 -1.63 1.87
N ALA A 82 18.37 -1.43 2.55
CA ALA A 82 19.69 -1.84 2.04
C ALA A 82 19.83 -3.37 1.96
N ALA A 83 19.19 -4.10 2.88
CA ALA A 83 19.13 -5.57 2.88
C ALA A 83 18.14 -6.12 1.84
N HIS A 84 17.19 -5.29 1.36
CA HIS A 84 16.14 -5.65 0.41
C HIS A 84 16.15 -4.76 -0.84
N PRO A 85 17.18 -4.82 -1.69
CA PRO A 85 17.34 -3.94 -2.85
C PRO A 85 16.23 -4.10 -3.90
N GLU A 86 15.46 -5.19 -3.84
CA GLU A 86 14.27 -5.41 -4.65
C GLU A 86 13.11 -4.48 -4.26
N LEU A 87 13.14 -3.87 -3.07
CA LEU A 87 12.14 -2.94 -2.57
C LEU A 87 12.59 -1.50 -2.85
N VAL A 88 12.17 -0.94 -3.97
CA VAL A 88 12.60 0.40 -4.40
C VAL A 88 11.85 1.47 -3.61
N LYS A 89 12.52 2.06 -2.62
CA LYS A 89 11.95 3.12 -1.78
C LYS A 89 11.37 4.26 -2.62
N GLY A 90 10.11 4.61 -2.38
CA GLY A 90 9.39 5.67 -3.09
C GLY A 90 8.76 5.25 -4.43
N TYR A 91 9.08 4.08 -4.97
CA TYR A 91 8.58 3.63 -6.28
C TYR A 91 7.99 2.22 -6.26
N LEU A 92 7.58 1.75 -5.10
CA LEU A 92 6.97 0.44 -4.95
C LEU A 92 5.63 0.36 -5.67
N GLY A 93 5.41 -0.74 -6.39
CA GLY A 93 4.16 -1.03 -7.07
C GLY A 93 3.75 -2.50 -6.92
N PRO A 94 2.45 -2.81 -6.96
CA PRO A 94 1.91 -4.13 -6.67
C PRO A 94 2.31 -5.21 -7.69
N VAL A 95 2.66 -4.84 -8.92
CA VAL A 95 3.00 -5.80 -9.99
C VAL A 95 4.11 -6.77 -9.56
N ARG A 96 5.06 -6.31 -8.76
CA ARG A 96 6.14 -7.15 -8.26
C ARG A 96 5.70 -8.18 -7.22
N PHE A 97 4.67 -7.90 -6.45
CA PHE A 97 4.23 -8.71 -5.30
C PHE A 97 3.00 -9.55 -5.61
N ALA A 98 2.15 -9.09 -6.48
CA ALA A 98 0.79 -9.57 -6.66
C ALA A 98 0.43 -9.97 -8.10
N SER A 99 1.40 -10.01 -9.04
CA SER A 99 1.13 -10.45 -10.41
C SER A 99 0.99 -11.97 -10.50
N PRO A 100 0.03 -12.48 -11.28
CA PRO A 100 -0.06 -13.89 -11.60
C PRO A 100 1.21 -14.34 -12.34
N GLY A 101 2.01 -15.21 -11.73
CA GLY A 101 3.19 -15.83 -12.35
C GLY A 101 4.56 -15.22 -12.03
N GLU A 102 4.64 -13.95 -11.61
CA GLU A 102 5.89 -13.31 -11.18
C GLU A 102 5.82 -12.90 -9.70
N ARG A 103 5.84 -13.89 -8.84
CA ARG A 103 5.98 -13.64 -7.40
C ARG A 103 7.45 -13.50 -7.08
N THR A 104 7.89 -12.29 -6.77
CA THR A 104 9.25 -12.07 -6.30
C THR A 104 9.45 -12.80 -4.99
N ALA A 105 10.20 -13.87 -5.07
CA ALA A 105 10.69 -14.56 -3.91
C ALA A 105 11.86 -13.76 -3.35
N VAL A 106 11.77 -13.36 -2.11
CA VAL A 106 12.93 -12.84 -1.39
C VAL A 106 13.76 -14.03 -0.96
N VAL A 107 15.00 -14.09 -1.43
CA VAL A 107 15.95 -15.11 -1.00
C VAL A 107 16.50 -14.67 0.37
N LEU A 108 15.95 -15.23 1.42
CA LEU A 108 16.50 -15.13 2.78
C LEU A 108 17.44 -16.31 3.02
N GLY A 109 18.73 -16.16 2.62
CA GLY A 109 19.71 -17.23 2.77
C GLY A 109 19.59 -18.35 1.72
N GLU A 110 20.48 -19.33 1.79
CA GLU A 110 20.66 -20.34 0.72
C GLU A 110 19.47 -21.32 0.50
N GLU A 111 18.42 -21.31 1.31
CA GLU A 111 17.36 -22.32 1.27
C GLU A 111 15.91 -21.85 1.45
N SER A 112 15.62 -20.56 1.60
CA SER A 112 14.23 -20.12 1.82
C SER A 112 13.82 -18.97 0.91
N ILE A 113 12.96 -19.29 -0.06
CA ILE A 113 12.27 -18.28 -0.88
C ILE A 113 11.01 -17.87 -0.13
N THR A 114 11.05 -16.74 0.57
CA THR A 114 9.88 -16.21 1.26
C THR A 114 9.20 -15.17 0.39
N LYS A 115 7.96 -15.45 -0.01
CA LYS A 115 7.14 -14.49 -0.74
C LYS A 115 6.81 -13.31 0.18
N ILE A 116 7.08 -12.08 -0.26
CA ILE A 116 6.59 -10.89 0.44
C ILE A 116 5.07 -10.85 0.31
N ARG A 117 4.36 -10.84 1.45
CA ARG A 117 2.90 -10.66 1.48
C ARG A 117 2.55 -9.24 1.06
N TYR A 118 1.51 -9.15 0.24
CA TYR A 118 0.93 -7.88 -0.19
C TYR A 118 -0.53 -7.79 0.25
N LEU A 119 -0.81 -6.95 1.22
CA LEU A 119 -2.16 -6.67 1.71
C LEU A 119 -2.61 -5.29 1.23
N VAL A 120 -3.91 -5.08 1.13
CA VAL A 120 -4.46 -3.80 0.68
C VAL A 120 -5.59 -3.32 1.57
N ASP A 121 -5.77 -2.00 1.59
CA ASP A 121 -6.94 -1.37 2.21
C ASP A 121 -8.24 -1.84 1.53
N PRO A 122 -9.37 -1.95 2.25
CA PRO A 122 -10.67 -2.37 1.70
C PRO A 122 -11.17 -1.54 0.51
N ARG A 123 -10.62 -0.36 0.24
CA ARG A 123 -10.96 0.45 -0.93
C ARG A 123 -10.31 -0.05 -2.22
N VAL A 124 -9.27 -0.88 -2.10
CA VAL A 124 -8.55 -1.47 -3.24
C VAL A 124 -9.23 -2.78 -3.62
N VAL A 125 -10.31 -2.69 -4.36
CA VAL A 125 -11.12 -3.84 -4.78
C VAL A 125 -11.02 -4.10 -6.28
N ALA A 126 -11.44 -5.29 -6.72
CA ALA A 126 -11.44 -5.65 -8.13
C ALA A 126 -12.16 -4.60 -8.99
N GLY A 127 -11.52 -4.19 -10.08
CA GLY A 127 -11.98 -3.16 -11.00
C GLY A 127 -11.54 -1.73 -10.66
N THR A 128 -10.99 -1.48 -9.47
CA THR A 128 -10.43 -0.14 -9.15
C THR A 128 -9.13 0.10 -9.88
N ARG A 129 -8.91 1.35 -10.32
CA ARG A 129 -7.83 1.78 -11.20
C ARG A 129 -6.89 2.72 -10.45
N TRP A 130 -5.59 2.50 -10.58
CA TRP A 130 -4.59 3.13 -9.73
C TRP A 130 -3.41 3.71 -10.49
N LEU A 131 -2.84 4.78 -9.93
CA LEU A 131 -1.52 5.30 -10.25
C LEU A 131 -0.57 4.81 -9.15
N THR A 132 0.55 4.18 -9.51
CA THR A 132 1.43 3.59 -8.50
C THR A 132 2.88 3.50 -9.01
N GLY A 133 3.82 3.16 -8.14
CA GLY A 133 5.21 2.93 -8.51
C GLY A 133 5.37 1.75 -9.48
N ALA A 134 6.40 1.81 -10.31
CA ALA A 134 6.75 0.75 -11.28
C ALA A 134 7.87 -0.17 -10.77
N ASN A 135 8.25 -0.09 -9.50
CA ASN A 135 9.42 -0.78 -8.90
C ASN A 135 10.77 -0.41 -9.55
N GLU A 136 10.83 0.74 -10.18
CA GLU A 136 12.03 1.33 -10.77
C GLU A 136 12.10 2.81 -10.40
N PRO A 137 13.30 3.34 -10.04
CA PRO A 137 13.47 4.75 -9.72
C PRO A 137 12.99 5.66 -10.87
N GLY A 138 12.23 6.69 -10.55
CA GLY A 138 11.70 7.65 -11.52
C GLY A 138 10.63 7.10 -12.45
N ARG A 139 9.98 5.99 -12.10
CA ARG A 139 8.94 5.37 -12.92
C ARG A 139 7.67 5.06 -12.15
N HIS A 140 6.53 5.31 -12.77
CA HIS A 140 5.19 4.94 -12.29
C HIS A 140 4.39 4.23 -13.37
N VAL A 141 3.42 3.45 -12.93
CA VAL A 141 2.41 2.81 -13.78
C VAL A 141 1.11 3.58 -13.65
N PHE A 142 0.46 3.81 -14.77
CA PHE A 142 -0.84 4.47 -14.86
C PHE A 142 -1.90 3.45 -15.23
N ASP A 143 -3.10 3.62 -14.69
CA ASP A 143 -4.26 2.77 -14.99
C ASP A 143 -4.09 1.29 -14.61
N LEU A 144 -3.31 1.02 -13.56
CA LEU A 144 -3.17 -0.33 -13.03
C LEU A 144 -4.47 -0.77 -12.36
N THR A 145 -5.06 -1.88 -12.82
CA THR A 145 -6.38 -2.30 -12.36
C THR A 145 -6.29 -3.52 -11.45
N CYS A 146 -6.83 -3.38 -10.23
CA CYS A 146 -6.94 -4.50 -9.29
C CYS A 146 -7.83 -5.60 -9.87
N GLY A 147 -7.42 -6.86 -9.72
CA GLY A 147 -8.10 -8.03 -10.28
C GLY A 147 -7.75 -8.34 -11.74
N ARG A 148 -7.29 -7.35 -12.51
CA ARG A 148 -6.78 -7.55 -13.88
C ARG A 148 -5.26 -7.67 -13.92
N ASP A 149 -4.58 -6.67 -13.34
CA ASP A 149 -3.11 -6.54 -13.45
C ASP A 149 -2.40 -7.01 -12.18
N PHE A 150 -3.07 -6.99 -11.05
CA PHE A 150 -2.57 -7.52 -9.78
C PHE A 150 -3.69 -8.04 -8.91
N THR A 151 -3.36 -8.98 -8.03
CA THR A 151 -4.27 -9.55 -7.03
C THR A 151 -3.57 -9.56 -5.68
N PRO A 152 -4.06 -8.81 -4.67
CA PRO A 152 -3.48 -8.81 -3.33
C PRO A 152 -3.67 -10.18 -2.64
N ASP A 153 -2.83 -10.46 -1.65
CA ASP A 153 -2.94 -11.68 -0.83
C ASP A 153 -4.08 -11.61 0.20
N GLY A 154 -4.60 -10.41 0.44
CA GLY A 154 -5.70 -10.18 1.37
C GLY A 154 -5.97 -8.70 1.60
N ILE A 155 -6.94 -8.44 2.46
CA ILE A 155 -7.38 -7.11 2.85
C ILE A 155 -6.99 -6.86 4.31
N ILE A 156 -6.59 -5.62 4.61
CA ILE A 156 -6.30 -5.16 5.97
C ILE A 156 -6.77 -3.72 6.15
N GLU A 157 -7.48 -3.46 7.23
CA GLU A 157 -7.95 -2.11 7.56
C GLU A 157 -6.83 -1.30 8.24
N ALA A 158 -5.94 -0.76 7.44
CA ALA A 158 -4.74 -0.08 7.92
C ALA A 158 -4.73 1.44 7.69
N ALA A 159 -5.59 1.95 6.81
CA ALA A 159 -5.66 3.38 6.56
C ALA A 159 -6.38 4.13 7.68
N GLU A 160 -5.99 5.38 7.88
CA GLU A 160 -6.71 6.30 8.77
C GLU A 160 -8.19 6.44 8.39
N ILE A 161 -9.01 6.61 9.41
CA ILE A 161 -10.44 6.86 9.25
C ILE A 161 -10.68 8.37 9.22
N ARG A 162 -11.52 8.83 8.31
CA ARG A 162 -11.94 10.23 8.19
C ARG A 162 -13.44 10.39 8.33
N GLU A 163 -13.85 11.57 8.72
CA GLU A 163 -15.26 11.95 8.69
C GLU A 163 -15.84 11.78 7.29
N GLY A 164 -17.00 11.15 7.20
CA GLY A 164 -17.64 10.83 5.94
C GLY A 164 -17.28 9.46 5.36
N ASP A 165 -16.28 8.77 5.89
CA ASP A 165 -16.00 7.38 5.48
C ASP A 165 -17.21 6.48 5.78
N PRO A 166 -17.49 5.47 4.95
CA PRO A 166 -18.58 4.54 5.22
C PRO A 166 -18.28 3.72 6.49
N ALA A 167 -19.29 3.59 7.35
CA ALA A 167 -19.19 2.71 8.51
C ALA A 167 -19.11 1.24 8.06
N PRO A 168 -18.26 0.40 8.70
CA PRO A 168 -18.10 -1.01 8.32
C PRO A 168 -19.38 -1.84 8.41
N ASP A 169 -20.31 -1.44 9.29
CA ASP A 169 -21.61 -2.10 9.48
C ASP A 169 -22.71 -1.61 8.52
N GLY A 170 -22.35 -0.68 7.59
CA GLY A 170 -23.30 -0.13 6.63
C GLY A 170 -24.29 0.89 7.21
N SER A 171 -24.10 1.36 8.47
CA SER A 171 -25.01 2.30 9.13
C SER A 171 -24.98 3.72 8.56
N GLY A 172 -24.05 4.00 7.64
CA GLY A 172 -23.92 5.29 6.95
C GLY A 172 -22.52 5.91 7.12
N PRO A 173 -22.37 7.21 6.86
CA PRO A 173 -21.08 7.87 6.97
C PRO A 173 -20.67 8.06 8.44
N LEU A 174 -19.40 7.82 8.73
CA LEU A 174 -18.79 8.06 10.03
C LEU A 174 -18.79 9.56 10.36
N ARG A 175 -19.00 9.87 11.62
CA ARG A 175 -18.90 11.23 12.18
C ARG A 175 -17.84 11.25 13.26
N LEU A 176 -16.99 12.29 13.24
CA LEU A 176 -16.04 12.53 14.31
C LEU A 176 -16.77 13.11 15.52
N ALA A 177 -16.62 12.45 16.67
CA ALA A 177 -17.09 12.95 17.95
C ALA A 177 -15.91 13.04 18.94
N ARG A 178 -15.91 14.09 19.77
CA ARG A 178 -14.96 14.16 20.88
C ARG A 178 -15.56 13.43 22.07
N GLY A 179 -14.86 12.40 22.54
CA GLY A 179 -15.15 11.72 23.81
C GLY A 179 -14.18 12.14 24.91
N ILE A 180 -14.62 12.05 26.14
CA ILE A 180 -13.74 12.13 27.32
C ILE A 180 -13.51 10.68 27.74
N GLU A 181 -12.25 10.26 27.78
CA GLU A 181 -11.91 8.98 28.40
C GLU A 181 -12.16 9.10 29.90
N MET A 182 -13.08 8.27 30.40
CA MET A 182 -13.24 8.05 31.83
C MET A 182 -12.55 6.73 32.15
N GLY A 183 -11.35 6.85 32.76
CA GLY A 183 -10.59 5.74 33.32
C GLY A 183 -11.04 5.35 34.71
#